data_7ad5ba76614db8309db3f9f5c1ae81cd
#
_entry.id   7ad5ba76614db8309db3f9f5c1ae81cd
#
_cell.length_a   1.000
_cell.length_b   1.000
_cell.length_c   1.000
_cell.angle_alpha   90.00
_cell.angle_beta   90.00
_cell.angle_gamma   90.00
#
_symmetry.space_group_name_H-M   'P 1'
#
loop_
_entity.id
_entity.type
_entity.pdbx_description
1 polymer ?
#
loop_
_entity_poly.entity_id
_entity_poly.type
_entity_poly.pdbx_seq_one_letter_code
_entity_poly.pdbx_strand_id
1 'polypeptide(L)'
;MQVGWRIGNLFGIPLFLDSSWFIILLWATYVNSQYYQQEWGSFLAWGAGFVIAILLFCSVVFHELGHSLVAISQGIKVNSITLFLFGGVALIEGDHRTPGEAFQVAIAGPLVSLVLFFLLGLTSLLFPTSSLIGESINRVAEINLILGIFNIIPGLALDGGQVLKAVVWKITGSRFTGIR
;
A
#
# COMPACT_ATOMS: atom_id res chain seq x y z
N MET A 1 -2.43 -15.63 -16.76
CA MET A 1 -2.31 -16.64 -15.70
C MET A 1 -2.09 -15.89 -14.39
N GLN A 2 -2.92 -16.16 -13.37
CA GLN A 2 -2.65 -15.63 -12.02
C GLN A 2 -1.45 -16.40 -11.47
N VAL A 3 -0.36 -15.69 -11.19
CA VAL A 3 0.87 -16.27 -10.64
C VAL A 3 0.81 -15.99 -9.13
N GLY A 4 0.79 -17.02 -8.30
CA GLY A 4 0.83 -16.88 -6.85
C GLY A 4 -0.17 -17.79 -6.11
N TRP A 5 0.01 -17.87 -4.78
CA TRP A 5 -0.87 -18.64 -3.89
C TRP A 5 -2.05 -17.78 -3.42
N ARG A 6 -3.25 -18.31 -3.51
CA ARG A 6 -4.42 -17.66 -2.94
C ARG A 6 -4.38 -17.79 -1.41
N ILE A 7 -4.30 -16.66 -0.71
CA ILE A 7 -4.22 -16.60 0.75
C ILE A 7 -5.54 -16.22 1.44
N GLY A 8 -6.51 -15.74 0.66
CA GLY A 8 -7.83 -15.39 1.23
C GLY A 8 -8.71 -14.59 0.29
N ASN A 9 -9.74 -13.97 0.90
CA ASN A 9 -10.66 -13.03 0.28
C ASN A 9 -10.88 -11.84 1.21
N LEU A 10 -10.84 -10.62 0.67
CA LEU A 10 -11.19 -9.40 1.38
C LEU A 10 -12.30 -8.67 0.60
N PHE A 11 -13.44 -8.45 1.24
CA PHE A 11 -14.63 -7.81 0.62
C PHE A 11 -15.05 -8.45 -0.72
N GLY A 12 -14.90 -9.77 -0.83
CA GLY A 12 -15.20 -10.51 -2.06
C GLY A 12 -14.06 -10.53 -3.10
N ILE A 13 -12.96 -9.80 -2.86
CA ILE A 13 -11.80 -9.74 -3.74
C ILE A 13 -10.80 -10.83 -3.34
N PRO A 14 -10.42 -11.75 -4.24
CA PRO A 14 -9.40 -12.76 -3.99
C PRO A 14 -8.03 -12.12 -3.76
N LEU A 15 -7.32 -12.54 -2.71
CA LEU A 15 -5.98 -12.09 -2.37
C LEU A 15 -4.97 -13.18 -2.71
N PHE A 16 -3.95 -12.81 -3.47
CA PHE A 16 -2.86 -13.69 -3.91
C PHE A 16 -1.52 -13.21 -3.39
N LEU A 17 -0.61 -14.15 -3.18
CA LEU A 17 0.75 -13.92 -2.75
C LEU A 17 1.71 -14.52 -3.77
N ASP A 18 2.55 -13.68 -4.37
CA ASP A 18 3.63 -14.12 -5.26
C ASP A 18 4.84 -14.62 -4.46
N SER A 19 5.61 -15.53 -5.01
CA SER A 19 6.80 -16.07 -4.35
C SER A 19 7.87 -15.02 -4.04
N SER A 20 7.96 -13.97 -4.84
CA SER A 20 8.90 -12.87 -4.63
C SER A 20 8.62 -12.07 -3.34
N TRP A 21 7.41 -12.18 -2.79
CA TRP A 21 7.03 -11.55 -1.53
C TRP A 21 7.90 -12.00 -0.34
N PHE A 22 8.32 -13.28 -0.32
CA PHE A 22 9.17 -13.77 0.77
C PHE A 22 10.54 -13.11 0.81
N ILE A 23 11.05 -12.68 -0.34
CA ILE A 23 12.34 -11.98 -0.43
C ILE A 23 12.25 -10.65 0.32
N ILE A 24 11.19 -9.85 0.03
CA ILE A 24 11.02 -8.55 0.69
C ILE A 24 10.63 -8.71 2.17
N LEU A 25 9.87 -9.77 2.53
CA LEU A 25 9.57 -10.07 3.93
C LEU A 25 10.86 -10.29 4.73
N LEU A 26 11.76 -11.14 4.24
CA LEU A 26 13.04 -11.42 4.90
C LEU A 26 13.92 -10.16 4.96
N TRP A 27 14.01 -9.43 3.86
CA TRP A 27 14.78 -8.19 3.79
C TRP A 27 14.24 -7.10 4.74
N ALA A 28 12.93 -6.87 4.73
CA ALA A 28 12.29 -5.90 5.62
C ALA A 28 12.44 -6.30 7.09
N THR A 29 12.31 -7.60 7.41
CA THR A 29 12.57 -8.13 8.75
C THR A 29 14.00 -7.83 9.19
N TYR A 30 14.97 -8.14 8.33
CA TYR A 30 16.40 -7.89 8.61
C TYR A 30 16.67 -6.40 8.84
N VAL A 31 16.25 -5.52 7.94
CA VAL A 31 16.51 -4.07 8.05
C VAL A 31 15.89 -3.50 9.34
N ASN A 32 14.65 -3.86 9.65
CA ASN A 32 14.02 -3.37 10.88
C ASN A 32 14.65 -3.99 12.13
N SER A 33 15.12 -5.26 12.09
CA SER A 33 15.80 -5.87 13.25
C SER A 33 17.12 -5.15 13.58
N GLN A 34 17.89 -4.70 12.58
CA GLN A 34 19.13 -3.97 12.80
C GLN A 34 18.91 -2.64 13.53
N TYR A 35 17.76 -1.98 13.28
CA TYR A 35 17.40 -0.74 13.95
C TYR A 35 17.22 -0.93 15.47
N TYR A 36 16.63 -2.04 15.90
CA TYR A 36 16.31 -2.31 17.30
C TYR A 36 17.35 -3.12 18.06
N GLN A 37 18.38 -3.67 17.40
CA GLN A 37 19.29 -4.65 17.97
C GLN A 37 20.13 -4.11 19.15
N GLN A 38 20.51 -2.82 19.10
CA GLN A 38 21.36 -2.23 20.14
C GLN A 38 20.61 -2.00 21.46
N GLU A 39 19.32 -1.65 21.39
CA GLU A 39 18.53 -1.31 22.57
C GLU A 39 17.82 -2.51 23.19
N TRP A 40 17.30 -3.42 22.33
CA TRP A 40 16.38 -4.49 22.75
C TRP A 40 16.99 -5.91 22.68
N GLY A 41 18.23 -6.03 22.21
CA GLY A 41 18.90 -7.31 21.99
C GLY A 41 18.33 -8.10 20.80
N SER A 42 19.09 -9.10 20.34
CA SER A 42 18.81 -9.78 19.06
C SER A 42 17.43 -10.44 19.00
N PHE A 43 16.98 -11.13 20.05
CA PHE A 43 15.71 -11.86 20.00
C PHE A 43 14.51 -10.94 19.82
N LEU A 44 14.39 -9.88 20.63
CA LEU A 44 13.28 -8.93 20.53
C LEU A 44 13.35 -8.10 19.25
N ALA A 45 14.55 -7.72 18.82
CA ALA A 45 14.77 -6.97 17.59
C ALA A 45 14.30 -7.75 16.35
N TRP A 46 14.61 -9.04 16.23
CA TRP A 46 14.15 -9.89 15.15
C TRP A 46 12.62 -10.08 15.19
N GLY A 47 12.05 -10.27 16.37
CA GLY A 47 10.60 -10.35 16.57
C GLY A 47 9.89 -9.07 16.12
N ALA A 48 10.37 -7.90 16.57
CA ALA A 48 9.84 -6.61 16.17
C ALA A 48 9.98 -6.37 14.66
N GLY A 49 11.16 -6.66 14.09
CA GLY A 49 11.40 -6.55 12.65
C GLY A 49 10.44 -7.38 11.83
N PHE A 50 10.16 -8.62 12.25
CA PHE A 50 9.20 -9.49 11.58
C PHE A 50 7.77 -8.94 11.67
N VAL A 51 7.33 -8.51 12.86
CA VAL A 51 5.99 -7.92 13.05
C VAL A 51 5.82 -6.67 12.21
N ILE A 52 6.82 -5.76 12.19
CA ILE A 52 6.78 -4.55 11.37
C ILE A 52 6.70 -4.92 9.88
N ALA A 53 7.46 -5.92 9.42
CA ALA A 53 7.41 -6.38 8.03
C ALA A 53 6.01 -6.92 7.66
N ILE A 54 5.37 -7.70 8.54
CA ILE A 54 3.98 -8.16 8.31
C ILE A 54 3.00 -6.97 8.28
N LEU A 55 3.13 -6.00 9.22
CA LEU A 55 2.27 -4.81 9.26
C LEU A 55 2.47 -3.91 8.03
N LEU A 56 3.68 -3.83 7.49
CA LEU A 56 3.95 -3.18 6.21
C LEU A 56 3.11 -3.81 5.08
N PHE A 57 3.08 -5.15 5.00
CA PHE A 57 2.26 -5.84 3.99
C PHE A 57 0.76 -5.63 4.21
N CYS A 58 0.30 -5.64 5.45
CA CYS A 58 -1.07 -5.26 5.75
C CYS A 58 -1.38 -3.84 5.24
N SER A 59 -0.45 -2.90 5.44
CA SER A 59 -0.57 -1.52 4.93
C SER A 59 -0.68 -1.47 3.40
N VAL A 60 0.14 -2.25 2.69
CA VAL A 60 0.06 -2.38 1.22
C VAL A 60 -1.29 -2.96 0.80
N VAL A 61 -1.78 -4.00 1.49
CA VAL A 61 -3.11 -4.57 1.21
C VAL A 61 -4.21 -3.53 1.40
N PHE A 62 -4.17 -2.74 2.48
CA PHE A 62 -5.14 -1.67 2.71
C PHE A 62 -5.06 -0.56 1.67
N HIS A 63 -3.86 -0.22 1.21
CA HIS A 63 -3.65 0.71 0.12
C HIS A 63 -4.33 0.23 -1.17
N GLU A 64 -4.05 -1.01 -1.63
CA GLU A 64 -4.68 -1.62 -2.80
C GLU A 64 -6.21 -1.77 -2.64
N LEU A 65 -6.64 -2.04 -1.42
CA LEU A 65 -8.05 -2.14 -1.10
C LEU A 65 -8.75 -0.78 -1.25
N GLY A 66 -8.06 0.32 -0.94
CA GLY A 66 -8.56 1.67 -1.19
C GLY A 66 -8.93 1.88 -2.66
N HIS A 67 -8.02 1.59 -3.58
CA HIS A 67 -8.29 1.64 -5.03
C HIS A 67 -9.43 0.72 -5.43
N SER A 68 -9.38 -0.51 -4.95
CA SER A 68 -10.33 -1.56 -5.30
C SER A 68 -11.76 -1.23 -4.87
N LEU A 69 -11.97 -0.74 -3.66
CA LEU A 69 -13.30 -0.40 -3.13
C LEU A 69 -13.90 0.81 -3.87
N VAL A 70 -13.09 1.81 -4.20
CA VAL A 70 -13.55 2.94 -5.01
C VAL A 70 -13.90 2.49 -6.43
N ALA A 71 -13.09 1.63 -7.06
CA ALA A 71 -13.41 1.06 -8.38
C ALA A 71 -14.74 0.28 -8.35
N ILE A 72 -14.95 -0.58 -7.34
CA ILE A 72 -16.21 -1.34 -7.17
C ILE A 72 -17.39 -0.40 -6.99
N SER A 73 -17.25 0.69 -6.23
CA SER A 73 -18.33 1.67 -6.04
C SER A 73 -18.74 2.37 -7.34
N GLN A 74 -17.84 2.43 -8.32
CA GLN A 74 -18.09 2.95 -9.67
C GLN A 74 -18.63 1.88 -10.65
N GLY A 75 -18.86 0.65 -10.16
CA GLY A 75 -19.35 -0.46 -10.97
C GLY A 75 -18.25 -1.16 -11.78
N ILE A 76 -16.99 -0.90 -11.48
CA ILE A 76 -15.84 -1.54 -12.12
C ILE A 76 -15.50 -2.82 -11.34
N LYS A 77 -15.33 -3.93 -12.05
CA LYS A 77 -15.00 -5.22 -11.41
C LYS A 77 -13.53 -5.29 -11.03
N VAL A 78 -13.27 -5.76 -9.82
CA VAL A 78 -11.92 -6.07 -9.34
C VAL A 78 -11.78 -7.58 -9.21
N ASN A 79 -10.86 -8.17 -9.97
CA ASN A 79 -10.71 -9.62 -10.04
C ASN A 79 -9.83 -10.20 -8.94
N SER A 80 -8.79 -9.48 -8.54
CA SER A 80 -7.86 -9.92 -7.51
C SER A 80 -6.93 -8.80 -7.06
N ILE A 81 -6.36 -8.96 -5.87
CA ILE A 81 -5.20 -8.22 -5.40
C ILE A 81 -4.05 -9.23 -5.28
N THR A 82 -2.89 -8.92 -5.85
CA THR A 82 -1.69 -9.76 -5.76
C THR A 82 -0.57 -8.98 -5.10
N LEU A 83 0.02 -9.57 -4.04
CA LEU A 83 1.19 -9.03 -3.36
C LEU A 83 2.46 -9.64 -3.95
N PHE A 84 3.45 -8.81 -4.25
CA PHE A 84 4.74 -9.21 -4.82
C PHE A 84 5.88 -8.33 -4.29
N LEU A 85 7.11 -8.52 -4.80
CA LEU A 85 8.33 -7.86 -4.32
C LEU A 85 8.21 -6.33 -4.19
N PHE A 86 7.57 -5.67 -5.16
CA PHE A 86 7.51 -4.20 -5.23
C PHE A 86 6.22 -3.60 -4.64
N GLY A 87 5.39 -4.40 -3.97
CA GLY A 87 4.14 -3.94 -3.37
C GLY A 87 2.93 -4.80 -3.71
N GLY A 88 1.80 -4.16 -4.01
CA GLY A 88 0.56 -4.81 -4.44
C GLY A 88 0.16 -4.38 -5.85
N VAL A 89 -0.66 -5.19 -6.49
CA VAL A 89 -1.35 -4.86 -7.74
C VAL A 89 -2.79 -5.36 -7.68
N ALA A 90 -3.73 -4.45 -7.82
CA ALA A 90 -5.13 -4.77 -8.02
C ALA A 90 -5.42 -4.99 -9.52
N LEU A 91 -5.94 -6.15 -9.89
CA LEU A 91 -6.40 -6.42 -11.24
C LEU A 91 -7.82 -5.88 -11.42
N ILE A 92 -7.91 -4.64 -11.87
CA ILE A 92 -9.15 -3.91 -12.13
C ILE A 92 -9.55 -4.14 -13.60
N GLU A 93 -10.76 -4.66 -13.84
CA GLU A 93 -11.25 -5.01 -15.14
C GLU A 93 -12.26 -3.96 -15.64
N GLY A 94 -11.84 -3.19 -16.62
CA GLY A 94 -12.65 -2.15 -17.23
C GLY A 94 -11.99 -0.78 -17.23
N ASP A 95 -12.68 0.13 -17.89
CA ASP A 95 -12.23 1.50 -18.10
C ASP A 95 -13.09 2.48 -17.29
N HIS A 96 -12.46 3.49 -16.71
CA HIS A 96 -13.18 4.61 -16.10
C HIS A 96 -13.99 5.38 -17.15
N ARG A 97 -15.21 5.76 -16.82
CA ARG A 97 -16.13 6.48 -17.71
C ARG A 97 -15.80 7.96 -17.80
N THR A 98 -15.28 8.52 -16.72
CA THR A 98 -14.96 9.95 -16.58
C THR A 98 -13.56 10.15 -15.98
N PRO A 99 -12.90 11.28 -16.27
CA PRO A 99 -11.62 11.62 -15.61
C PRO A 99 -11.76 11.76 -14.09
N GLY A 100 -12.94 12.15 -13.59
CA GLY A 100 -13.22 12.22 -12.15
C GLY A 100 -13.20 10.85 -11.48
N GLU A 101 -13.80 9.84 -12.12
CA GLU A 101 -13.75 8.45 -11.65
C GLU A 101 -12.30 7.91 -11.62
N ALA A 102 -11.54 8.14 -12.69
CA ALA A 102 -10.12 7.75 -12.74
C ALA A 102 -9.29 8.41 -11.63
N PHE A 103 -9.51 9.71 -11.38
CA PHE A 103 -8.85 10.44 -10.30
C PHE A 103 -9.20 9.87 -8.93
N GLN A 104 -10.49 9.61 -8.66
CA GLN A 104 -10.94 9.07 -7.38
C GLN A 104 -10.31 7.70 -7.06
N VAL A 105 -10.26 6.81 -8.05
CA VAL A 105 -9.61 5.52 -7.87
C VAL A 105 -8.11 5.72 -7.61
N ALA A 106 -7.43 6.54 -8.43
CA ALA A 106 -5.99 6.72 -8.31
C ALA A 106 -5.55 7.32 -6.96
N ILE A 107 -6.33 8.25 -6.38
CA ILE A 107 -5.96 8.90 -5.11
C ILE A 107 -6.37 8.06 -3.87
N ALA A 108 -7.24 7.07 -4.03
CA ALA A 108 -7.81 6.32 -2.91
C ALA A 108 -6.77 5.54 -2.10
N GLY A 109 -5.81 4.86 -2.76
CA GLY A 109 -4.72 4.15 -2.09
C GLY A 109 -3.84 5.08 -1.25
N PRO A 110 -3.25 6.14 -1.83
CA PRO A 110 -2.51 7.15 -1.09
C PRO A 110 -3.27 7.73 0.11
N LEU A 111 -4.57 8.03 -0.05
CA LEU A 111 -5.41 8.52 1.04
C LEU A 111 -5.53 7.51 2.18
N VAL A 112 -5.73 6.23 1.87
CA VAL A 112 -5.77 5.17 2.90
C VAL A 112 -4.45 5.11 3.65
N SER A 113 -3.31 5.17 2.96
CA SER A 113 -1.99 5.18 3.60
C SER A 113 -1.81 6.40 4.51
N LEU A 114 -2.24 7.59 4.10
CA LEU A 114 -2.18 8.79 4.96
C LEU A 114 -3.09 8.67 6.18
N VAL A 115 -4.29 8.11 6.03
CA VAL A 115 -5.20 7.84 7.16
C VAL A 115 -4.56 6.86 8.14
N LEU A 116 -3.94 5.78 7.65
CA LEU A 116 -3.21 4.83 8.50
C LEU A 116 -2.04 5.50 9.22
N PHE A 117 -1.28 6.36 8.55
CA PHE A 117 -0.23 7.17 9.19
C PHE A 117 -0.78 7.95 10.38
N PHE A 118 -1.86 8.72 10.21
CA PHE A 118 -2.44 9.52 11.28
C PHE A 118 -3.00 8.65 12.42
N LEU A 119 -3.73 7.59 12.10
CA LEU A 119 -4.31 6.70 13.11
C LEU A 119 -3.23 5.98 13.93
N LEU A 120 -2.22 5.43 13.27
CA LEU A 120 -1.12 4.74 13.95
C LEU A 120 -0.24 5.73 14.73
N GLY A 121 0.03 6.92 14.16
CA GLY A 121 0.75 7.98 14.85
C GLY A 121 0.05 8.43 16.13
N LEU A 122 -1.27 8.66 16.09
CA LEU A 122 -2.05 8.95 17.29
C LEU A 122 -2.04 7.80 18.29
N THR A 123 -2.13 6.55 17.81
CA THR A 123 -2.08 5.36 18.66
C THR A 123 -0.73 5.24 19.36
N SER A 124 0.38 5.56 18.67
CA SER A 124 1.73 5.49 19.28
C SER A 124 1.89 6.43 20.46
N LEU A 125 1.17 7.54 20.51
CA LEU A 125 1.19 8.48 21.64
C LEU A 125 0.61 7.92 22.95
N LEU A 126 -0.11 6.80 22.88
CA LEU A 126 -0.65 6.10 24.05
C LEU A 126 0.42 5.24 24.77
N PHE A 127 1.59 5.09 24.18
CA PHE A 127 2.68 4.27 24.69
C PHE A 127 3.89 5.15 25.05
N PRO A 128 4.71 4.75 26.06
CA PRO A 128 5.97 5.43 26.30
C PRO A 128 6.86 5.44 25.06
N THR A 129 7.53 6.57 24.79
CA THR A 129 8.42 6.72 23.62
C THR A 129 9.59 5.74 23.62
N SER A 130 10.00 5.25 24.80
CA SER A 130 11.04 4.24 24.98
C SER A 130 10.51 2.80 24.97
N SER A 131 9.24 2.57 24.62
CA SER A 131 8.69 1.21 24.57
C SER A 131 8.82 0.64 23.17
N LEU A 132 9.24 -0.63 23.06
CA LEU A 132 9.33 -1.35 21.79
C LEU A 132 8.01 -1.32 21.02
N ILE A 133 6.86 -1.41 21.71
CA ILE A 133 5.53 -1.36 21.10
C ILE A 133 5.26 0.02 20.51
N GLY A 134 5.46 1.10 21.27
CA GLY A 134 5.25 2.47 20.81
C GLY A 134 6.13 2.81 19.60
N GLU A 135 7.42 2.47 19.67
CA GLU A 135 8.33 2.65 18.55
C GLU A 135 7.94 1.82 17.31
N SER A 136 7.52 0.57 17.48
CA SER A 136 7.08 -0.27 16.37
C SER A 136 5.82 0.30 15.69
N ILE A 137 4.85 0.78 16.47
CA ILE A 137 3.64 1.42 15.91
C ILE A 137 4.01 2.70 15.16
N ASN A 138 4.87 3.54 15.74
CA ASN A 138 5.33 4.77 15.10
C ASN A 138 6.08 4.45 13.78
N ARG A 139 6.91 3.41 13.79
CA ARG A 139 7.63 2.97 12.58
C ARG A 139 6.68 2.55 11.45
N VAL A 140 5.61 1.82 11.77
CA VAL A 140 4.58 1.46 10.78
C VAL A 140 3.82 2.70 10.30
N ALA A 141 3.58 3.69 11.17
CA ALA A 141 3.01 4.97 10.75
C ALA A 141 3.91 5.68 9.75
N GLU A 142 5.20 5.83 10.02
CA GLU A 142 6.18 6.44 9.11
C GLU A 142 6.23 5.73 7.75
N ILE A 143 6.21 4.39 7.75
CA ILE A 143 6.15 3.59 6.52
C ILE A 143 4.89 3.93 5.70
N ASN A 144 3.73 4.08 6.34
CA ASN A 144 2.50 4.46 5.66
C ASN A 144 2.56 5.90 5.11
N LEU A 145 3.21 6.83 5.80
CA LEU A 145 3.46 8.19 5.29
C LEU A 145 4.31 8.13 4.02
N ILE A 146 5.41 7.38 4.05
CA ILE A 146 6.31 7.21 2.90
C ILE A 146 5.55 6.55 1.75
N LEU A 147 4.78 5.48 2.01
CA LEU A 147 3.97 4.78 1.02
C LEU A 147 2.96 5.72 0.34
N GLY A 148 2.24 6.53 1.13
CA GLY A 148 1.29 7.51 0.62
C GLY A 148 1.93 8.61 -0.22
N ILE A 149 3.01 9.24 0.29
CA ILE A 149 3.70 10.32 -0.41
C ILE A 149 4.38 9.80 -1.68
N PHE A 150 5.08 8.66 -1.59
CA PHE A 150 5.80 8.09 -2.72
C PHE A 150 4.84 7.76 -3.88
N ASN A 151 3.67 7.19 -3.57
CA ASN A 151 2.68 6.87 -4.59
C ASN A 151 2.01 8.10 -5.23
N ILE A 152 2.06 9.30 -4.62
CA ILE A 152 1.56 10.53 -5.24
C ILE A 152 2.55 11.13 -6.26
N ILE A 153 3.82 10.71 -6.24
CA ILE A 153 4.82 11.20 -7.20
C ILE A 153 4.35 10.85 -8.63
N PRO A 154 4.38 11.82 -9.58
CA PRO A 154 3.93 11.59 -10.96
C PRO A 154 4.92 10.70 -11.72
N GLY A 155 4.82 9.38 -11.50
CA GLY A 155 5.59 8.33 -12.18
C GLY A 155 4.68 7.37 -12.91
N LEU A 156 5.12 6.79 -14.04
CA LEU A 156 4.28 5.91 -14.87
C LEU A 156 3.77 4.66 -14.14
N ALA A 157 4.52 4.17 -13.15
CA ALA A 157 4.18 2.97 -12.38
C ALA A 157 3.50 3.28 -11.04
N LEU A 158 3.34 4.57 -10.69
CA LEU A 158 2.80 5.03 -9.41
C LEU A 158 1.39 5.61 -9.60
N ASP A 159 0.63 5.70 -8.52
CA ASP A 159 -0.73 6.26 -8.53
C ASP A 159 -0.75 7.72 -8.97
N GLY A 160 0.28 8.51 -8.60
CA GLY A 160 0.46 9.87 -9.05
C GLY A 160 0.55 10.01 -10.57
N GLY A 161 1.06 9.01 -11.27
CA GLY A 161 1.00 8.94 -12.73
C GLY A 161 -0.43 8.77 -13.26
N GLN A 162 -1.26 7.98 -12.58
CA GLN A 162 -2.67 7.82 -12.93
C GLN A 162 -3.47 9.09 -12.57
N VAL A 163 -3.15 9.73 -11.43
CA VAL A 163 -3.70 11.04 -11.05
C VAL A 163 -3.39 12.08 -12.13
N LEU A 164 -2.13 12.16 -12.57
CA LEU A 164 -1.73 13.09 -13.63
C LEU A 164 -2.47 12.81 -14.95
N LYS A 165 -2.58 11.54 -15.35
CA LYS A 165 -3.36 11.15 -16.55
C LYS A 165 -4.82 11.58 -16.44
N ALA A 166 -5.47 11.41 -15.30
CA ALA A 166 -6.84 11.82 -15.06
C ALA A 166 -7.01 13.36 -15.18
N VAL A 167 -6.06 14.13 -14.62
CA VAL A 167 -6.04 15.60 -14.72
C VAL A 167 -5.86 16.05 -16.17
N VAL A 168 -4.89 15.48 -16.89
CA VAL A 168 -4.66 15.79 -18.31
C VAL A 168 -5.90 15.45 -19.14
N TRP A 169 -6.51 14.30 -18.92
CA TRP A 169 -7.76 13.93 -19.58
C TRP A 169 -8.88 14.95 -19.32
N LYS A 170 -9.02 15.41 -18.08
CA LYS A 170 -10.03 16.44 -17.74
C LYS A 170 -9.80 17.76 -18.46
N ILE A 171 -8.54 18.18 -18.63
CA ILE A 171 -8.18 19.46 -19.26
C ILE A 171 -8.30 19.39 -20.79
N THR A 172 -7.82 18.28 -21.40
CA THR A 172 -7.74 18.13 -22.86
C THR A 172 -8.99 17.54 -23.49
N GLY A 173 -9.90 16.97 -22.67
CA GLY A 173 -11.05 16.21 -23.17
C GLY A 173 -10.68 14.88 -23.84
N SER A 174 -9.40 14.53 -23.94
CA SER A 174 -8.90 13.33 -24.60
C SER A 174 -8.17 12.40 -23.63
N ARG A 175 -8.65 11.16 -23.52
CA ARG A 175 -8.02 10.11 -22.72
C ARG A 175 -6.63 9.70 -23.23
N PHE A 176 -6.38 9.83 -24.52
CA PHE A 176 -5.14 9.38 -25.18
C PHE A 176 -4.00 10.39 -25.11
N THR A 177 -4.27 11.66 -24.84
CA THR A 177 -3.25 12.71 -24.80
C THR A 177 -2.29 12.56 -23.62
N GLY A 178 -2.68 11.86 -22.56
CA GLY A 178 -1.85 11.61 -21.37
C GLY A 178 -0.93 10.39 -21.47
N ILE A 179 -0.88 9.69 -22.60
CA ILE A 179 -0.13 8.43 -22.78
C ILE A 179 1.10 8.60 -23.69
N ARG A 180 1.29 9.78 -24.29
CA ARG A 180 2.46 10.07 -25.16
C ARG A 180 3.60 10.70 -24.37
#